data_bc659db6aa3ce55d6f9de359c772ae52
#
_entry.id   bc659db6aa3ce55d6f9de359c772ae52
#
_cell.length_a   1.000
_cell.length_b   1.000
_cell.length_c   1.000
_cell.angle_alpha   90.00
_cell.angle_beta   90.00
_cell.angle_gamma   90.00
#
_symmetry.space_group_name_H-M   'P 1'
#
loop_
_entity.id
_entity.type
_entity.pdbx_description
1 polymer ?
#
loop_
_entity_poly.entity_id
_entity_poly.type
_entity_poly.pdbx_seq_one_letter_code
_entity_poly.pdbx_strand_id
1 'polypeptide(L)'
;MKKTLQILLVSLIFSTTIYSQSTERFIRIIGNAKKELTANKAKVQLTITEQKATKYKEDSKDIAFEDVYNTAISELSKYGIAESDLEVIIQSKTYSRATSKSYYFTTDINTLEDIANITVDGVKITDIKYLYDTSDEDLETELSLLAINDAKRKAKTIGDEINMTIGKILNIEVKESSFGTDSVESKKNEITKSYRIAITFKLVD
;
A
#
# COMPACT_ATOMS: atom_id res chain seq x y z
N MET A 1 -21.01 73.65 -22.59
CA MET A 1 -21.75 73.06 -21.45
C MET A 1 -22.47 71.79 -21.81
N LYS A 2 -23.19 71.61 -22.93
CA LYS A 2 -23.86 70.29 -23.23
C LYS A 2 -22.92 69.07 -23.41
N LYS A 3 -21.74 69.27 -24.01
CA LYS A 3 -20.76 68.22 -24.27
C LYS A 3 -20.06 67.71 -22.97
N THR A 4 -19.78 68.61 -22.03
CA THR A 4 -19.23 68.26 -20.71
C THR A 4 -20.20 67.46 -19.83
N LEU A 5 -21.48 67.80 -19.94
CA LEU A 5 -22.53 67.07 -19.20
C LEU A 5 -22.73 65.63 -19.72
N GLN A 6 -22.60 65.43 -21.05
CA GLN A 6 -22.67 64.07 -21.64
C GLN A 6 -21.49 63.17 -21.23
N ILE A 7 -20.29 63.70 -21.13
CA ILE A 7 -19.10 62.96 -20.70
C ILE A 7 -19.24 62.58 -19.22
N LEU A 8 -19.80 63.44 -18.39
CA LEU A 8 -20.02 63.17 -16.97
C LEU A 8 -21.09 62.07 -16.77
N LEU A 9 -22.14 62.04 -17.60
CA LEU A 9 -23.20 61.04 -17.55
C LEU A 9 -22.68 59.63 -17.98
N VAL A 10 -21.83 59.57 -19.01
CA VAL A 10 -21.23 58.34 -19.49
C VAL A 10 -20.24 57.77 -18.47
N SER A 11 -19.46 58.61 -17.78
CA SER A 11 -18.56 58.14 -16.71
C SER A 11 -19.28 57.62 -15.48
N LEU A 12 -20.49 58.14 -15.20
CA LEU A 12 -21.32 57.65 -14.09
C LEU A 12 -21.92 56.26 -14.37
N ILE A 13 -22.21 55.93 -15.64
CA ILE A 13 -22.76 54.62 -16.02
C ILE A 13 -21.66 53.56 -15.99
N PHE A 14 -20.42 53.90 -16.29
CA PHE A 14 -19.29 52.97 -16.19
C PHE A 14 -18.86 52.69 -14.76
N SER A 15 -19.16 53.53 -13.79
CA SER A 15 -18.82 53.28 -12.38
C SER A 15 -19.79 52.39 -11.63
N THR A 16 -20.96 52.04 -12.22
CA THR A 16 -21.94 51.17 -11.58
C THR A 16 -21.83 49.69 -11.99
N THR A 17 -20.89 49.34 -12.88
CA THR A 17 -20.55 47.93 -13.13
C THR A 17 -19.52 47.38 -12.13
N ILE A 18 -19.49 47.92 -10.92
CA ILE A 18 -18.70 47.37 -9.85
C ILE A 18 -19.39 46.09 -9.36
N TYR A 19 -18.98 45.01 -9.95
CA TYR A 19 -18.70 43.76 -9.28
C TYR A 19 -19.68 43.40 -8.14
N SER A 20 -20.85 42.94 -8.48
CA SER A 20 -21.47 41.88 -7.69
C SER A 20 -20.68 40.58 -7.94
N GLN A 21 -19.40 40.56 -7.59
CA GLN A 21 -18.76 39.28 -7.26
C GLN A 21 -19.49 38.80 -6.01
N SER A 22 -20.47 37.97 -6.20
CA SER A 22 -20.93 37.12 -5.11
C SER A 22 -19.70 36.33 -4.70
N THR A 23 -19.00 36.82 -3.68
CA THR A 23 -17.88 36.10 -3.10
C THR A 23 -18.45 34.83 -2.53
N GLU A 24 -18.48 33.77 -3.36
CA GLU A 24 -18.88 32.47 -2.88
C GLU A 24 -17.95 32.11 -1.71
N ARG A 25 -18.52 32.09 -0.53
CA ARG A 25 -17.78 31.68 0.66
C ARG A 25 -17.57 30.18 0.60
N PHE A 26 -16.38 29.74 0.92
CA PHE A 26 -16.06 28.32 0.95
C PHE A 26 -15.11 28.00 2.10
N ILE A 27 -15.11 26.75 2.51
CA ILE A 27 -14.14 26.20 3.46
C ILE A 27 -13.45 24.99 2.83
N ARG A 28 -12.15 24.90 3.00
CA ARG A 28 -11.35 23.76 2.57
C ARG A 28 -10.89 22.95 3.78
N ILE A 29 -11.27 21.70 3.84
CA ILE A 29 -11.04 20.79 4.96
C ILE A 29 -10.18 19.62 4.51
N ILE A 30 -9.24 19.23 5.36
CA ILE A 30 -8.46 18.02 5.18
C ILE A 30 -9.12 16.87 5.95
N GLY A 31 -9.55 15.86 5.21
CA GLY A 31 -9.97 14.59 5.75
C GLY A 31 -8.83 13.58 5.73
N ASN A 32 -8.74 12.77 6.80
CA ASN A 32 -7.70 11.75 6.95
C ASN A 32 -8.35 10.44 7.37
N ALA A 33 -7.80 9.35 6.86
CA ALA A 33 -8.06 8.00 7.34
C ALA A 33 -6.77 7.22 7.45
N LYS A 34 -6.70 6.30 8.41
CA LYS A 34 -5.58 5.38 8.60
C LYS A 34 -6.12 4.03 9.04
N LYS A 35 -5.44 2.97 8.62
CA LYS A 35 -5.70 1.59 9.06
C LYS A 35 -4.40 0.86 9.24
N GLU A 36 -4.25 0.22 10.38
CA GLU A 36 -3.16 -0.70 10.66
C GLU A 36 -3.57 -2.09 10.18
N LEU A 37 -2.66 -2.76 9.50
CA LEU A 37 -2.84 -4.11 8.99
C LEU A 37 -1.74 -4.99 9.56
N THR A 38 -2.14 -6.13 10.08
CA THR A 38 -1.24 -7.20 10.51
C THR A 38 -1.38 -8.36 9.54
N ALA A 39 -0.26 -8.88 9.07
CA ALA A 39 -0.25 -10.02 8.17
C ALA A 39 -0.74 -11.28 8.88
N ASN A 40 -1.47 -12.13 8.17
CA ASN A 40 -1.89 -13.45 8.65
C ASN A 40 -1.12 -14.59 7.97
N LYS A 41 -0.52 -14.33 6.81
CA LYS A 41 0.26 -15.29 6.03
C LYS A 41 1.58 -14.67 5.57
N ALA A 42 2.50 -15.53 5.18
CA ALA A 42 3.74 -15.15 4.52
C ALA A 42 3.97 -15.99 3.27
N LYS A 43 4.45 -15.36 2.21
CA LYS A 43 5.01 -16.01 1.02
C LYS A 43 6.51 -16.11 1.22
N VAL A 44 7.02 -17.32 1.25
CA VAL A 44 8.43 -17.63 1.53
C VAL A 44 9.11 -18.07 0.25
N GLN A 45 10.26 -17.52 -0.04
CA GLN A 45 11.14 -17.99 -1.11
C GLN A 45 12.22 -18.90 -0.53
N LEU A 46 12.23 -20.14 -0.99
CA LEU A 46 13.21 -21.16 -0.64
C LEU A 46 14.12 -21.41 -1.82
N THR A 47 15.44 -21.44 -1.60
CA THR A 47 16.42 -21.86 -2.60
C THR A 47 17.09 -23.15 -2.15
N ILE A 48 17.06 -24.17 -3.01
CA ILE A 48 17.66 -25.47 -2.80
C ILE A 48 18.84 -25.58 -3.75
N THR A 49 20.00 -25.99 -3.24
CA THR A 49 21.26 -26.07 -3.99
C THR A 49 21.96 -27.37 -3.67
N GLU A 50 22.42 -28.12 -4.68
CA GLU A 50 23.26 -29.28 -4.48
C GLU A 50 24.53 -28.91 -3.70
N GLN A 51 25.02 -29.83 -2.91
CA GLN A 51 26.27 -29.64 -2.15
C GLN A 51 27.43 -30.27 -2.90
N LYS A 52 28.52 -29.53 -3.06
CA LYS A 52 29.77 -30.04 -3.61
C LYS A 52 30.81 -30.14 -2.52
N ALA A 53 31.49 -31.26 -2.45
CA ALA A 53 32.63 -31.45 -1.56
C ALA A 53 33.69 -30.35 -1.74
N THR A 54 34.12 -29.77 -0.65
CA THR A 54 35.16 -28.76 -0.66
C THR A 54 36.50 -29.36 -0.21
N LYS A 55 37.58 -29.04 -0.91
CA LYS A 55 38.94 -29.54 -0.59
C LYS A 55 39.43 -29.14 0.81
N TYR A 56 38.73 -28.25 1.48
CA TYR A 56 39.14 -27.68 2.77
C TYR A 56 38.37 -28.26 3.98
N LYS A 57 37.41 -29.19 3.75
CA LYS A 57 36.70 -29.90 4.81
C LYS A 57 36.85 -31.40 4.58
N GLU A 58 37.60 -32.07 5.45
CA GLU A 58 37.92 -33.50 5.31
C GLU A 58 36.69 -34.41 5.22
N ASP A 59 35.56 -34.01 5.83
CA ASP A 59 34.33 -34.80 5.85
C ASP A 59 33.26 -34.31 4.85
N SER A 60 33.60 -33.38 3.94
CA SER A 60 32.60 -32.89 2.98
C SER A 60 32.35 -33.90 1.87
N LYS A 61 31.08 -34.23 1.65
CA LYS A 61 30.63 -35.13 0.58
C LYS A 61 29.79 -34.39 -0.43
N ASP A 62 29.81 -34.86 -1.67
CA ASP A 62 28.83 -34.42 -2.68
C ASP A 62 27.44 -34.93 -2.26
N ILE A 63 26.46 -34.03 -2.21
CA ILE A 63 25.04 -34.39 -2.00
C ILE A 63 24.30 -33.90 -3.26
N ALA A 64 23.66 -34.85 -3.93
CA ALA A 64 22.90 -34.56 -5.15
C ALA A 64 21.71 -33.64 -4.85
N PHE A 65 21.31 -32.85 -5.85
CA PHE A 65 20.15 -31.95 -5.72
C PHE A 65 18.89 -32.67 -5.23
N GLU A 66 18.59 -33.87 -5.74
CA GLU A 66 17.40 -34.65 -5.38
C GLU A 66 17.40 -35.06 -3.89
N ASP A 67 18.57 -35.37 -3.33
CA ASP A 67 18.69 -35.75 -1.91
C ASP A 67 18.46 -34.53 -1.00
N VAL A 68 19.02 -33.36 -1.38
CA VAL A 68 18.79 -32.10 -0.67
C VAL A 68 17.30 -31.72 -0.75
N TYR A 69 16.71 -31.86 -1.95
CA TYR A 69 15.30 -31.57 -2.20
C TYR A 69 14.38 -32.44 -1.34
N ASN A 70 14.58 -33.75 -1.36
CA ASN A 70 13.78 -34.69 -0.57
C ASN A 70 13.90 -34.43 0.94
N THR A 71 15.09 -34.07 1.42
CA THR A 71 15.30 -33.67 2.81
C THR A 71 14.55 -32.40 3.14
N ALA A 72 14.60 -31.39 2.26
CA ALA A 72 13.86 -30.14 2.44
C ALA A 72 12.35 -30.38 2.50
N ILE A 73 11.79 -31.20 1.60
CA ILE A 73 10.36 -31.55 1.60
C ILE A 73 9.97 -32.26 2.89
N SER A 74 10.80 -33.22 3.36
CA SER A 74 10.57 -33.93 4.62
C SER A 74 10.53 -32.95 5.81
N GLU A 75 11.41 -31.96 5.85
CA GLU A 75 11.41 -30.96 6.92
C GLU A 75 10.19 -30.03 6.83
N LEU A 76 9.86 -29.53 5.64
CA LEU A 76 8.72 -28.63 5.42
C LEU A 76 7.38 -29.32 5.74
N SER A 77 7.27 -30.63 5.47
CA SER A 77 6.05 -31.42 5.78
C SER A 77 5.70 -31.44 7.25
N LYS A 78 6.68 -31.34 8.16
CA LYS A 78 6.46 -31.25 9.61
C LYS A 78 5.66 -29.99 10.00
N TYR A 79 5.69 -28.97 9.16
CA TYR A 79 4.98 -27.70 9.34
C TYR A 79 3.75 -27.59 8.43
N GLY A 80 3.31 -28.72 7.84
CA GLY A 80 2.12 -28.76 7.00
C GLY A 80 2.30 -28.26 5.57
N ILE A 81 3.54 -28.03 5.12
CA ILE A 81 3.84 -27.64 3.74
C ILE A 81 4.08 -28.90 2.90
N ALA A 82 3.17 -29.19 1.98
CA ALA A 82 3.31 -30.32 1.07
C ALA A 82 4.16 -29.94 -0.16
N GLU A 83 4.70 -30.95 -0.85
CA GLU A 83 5.42 -30.73 -2.10
C GLU A 83 4.56 -30.01 -3.16
N SER A 84 3.26 -30.31 -3.20
CA SER A 84 2.29 -29.65 -4.10
C SER A 84 2.12 -28.15 -3.86
N ASP A 85 2.50 -27.67 -2.68
CA ASP A 85 2.39 -26.24 -2.32
C ASP A 85 3.59 -25.42 -2.82
N LEU A 86 4.62 -26.11 -3.35
CA LEU A 86 5.82 -25.48 -3.86
C LEU A 86 5.64 -25.02 -5.30
N GLU A 87 5.64 -23.74 -5.53
CA GLU A 87 5.64 -23.12 -6.86
C GLU A 87 7.07 -22.89 -7.33
N VAL A 88 7.46 -23.51 -8.45
CA VAL A 88 8.81 -23.35 -9.03
C VAL A 88 9.00 -21.93 -9.57
N ILE A 89 10.05 -21.26 -9.15
CA ILE A 89 10.47 -19.98 -9.74
C ILE A 89 11.30 -20.30 -11.00
N ILE A 90 10.78 -19.89 -12.16
CA ILE A 90 11.53 -20.00 -13.42
C ILE A 90 12.66 -18.94 -13.40
N GLN A 91 13.88 -19.38 -13.11
CA GLN A 91 15.04 -18.50 -13.17
C GLN A 91 15.65 -18.56 -14.59
N SER A 92 16.10 -17.41 -15.10
CA SER A 92 16.97 -17.38 -16.26
C SER A 92 18.28 -18.11 -15.88
N LYS A 93 18.79 -18.95 -16.79
CA LYS A 93 20.01 -19.74 -16.55
C LYS A 93 21.16 -18.84 -16.07
N THR A 94 21.48 -18.94 -14.80
CA THR A 94 22.71 -18.38 -14.26
C THR A 94 23.82 -19.43 -14.45
N TYR A 95 24.99 -19.03 -14.91
CA TYR A 95 26.15 -19.92 -15.05
C TYR A 95 26.68 -20.29 -13.64
N SER A 96 25.96 -21.15 -12.94
CA SER A 96 26.40 -21.73 -11.68
C SER A 96 26.96 -23.12 -11.92
N ARG A 97 28.07 -23.47 -11.22
CA ARG A 97 28.64 -24.82 -11.23
C ARG A 97 27.78 -25.81 -10.45
N ALA A 98 26.88 -25.33 -9.61
CA ALA A 98 25.98 -26.15 -8.79
C ALA A 98 24.53 -26.03 -9.30
N THR A 99 23.80 -27.14 -9.29
CA THR A 99 22.38 -27.15 -9.57
C THR A 99 21.64 -26.45 -8.43
N SER A 100 20.86 -25.42 -8.77
CA SER A 100 20.08 -24.66 -7.81
C SER A 100 18.70 -24.37 -8.39
N LYS A 101 17.65 -24.51 -7.54
CA LYS A 101 16.28 -24.11 -7.90
C LYS A 101 15.66 -23.35 -6.74
N SER A 102 14.81 -22.40 -7.08
CA SER A 102 14.05 -21.63 -6.09
C SER A 102 12.57 -21.93 -6.21
N TYR A 103 11.89 -21.88 -5.08
CA TYR A 103 10.47 -22.19 -4.93
C TYR A 103 9.81 -21.13 -4.08
N TYR A 104 8.53 -20.85 -4.33
CA TYR A 104 7.66 -20.15 -3.41
C TYR A 104 6.70 -21.13 -2.75
N PHE A 105 6.35 -20.85 -1.51
CA PHE A 105 5.19 -21.39 -0.84
C PHE A 105 4.59 -20.36 0.12
N THR A 106 3.33 -20.59 0.52
CA THR A 106 2.64 -19.72 1.48
C THR A 106 2.42 -20.49 2.78
N THR A 107 2.66 -19.79 3.89
CA THR A 107 2.47 -20.36 5.24
C THR A 107 1.78 -19.36 6.16
N ASP A 108 1.21 -19.84 7.26
CA ASP A 108 0.69 -18.99 8.32
C ASP A 108 1.83 -18.31 9.09
N ILE A 109 1.57 -17.10 9.58
CA ILE A 109 2.55 -16.33 10.36
C ILE A 109 3.03 -17.10 11.60
N ASN A 110 2.16 -17.87 12.24
CA ASN A 110 2.49 -18.62 13.45
C ASN A 110 3.54 -19.71 13.24
N THR A 111 3.65 -20.25 12.02
CA THR A 111 4.63 -21.29 11.66
C THR A 111 5.87 -20.72 10.98
N LEU A 112 5.85 -19.42 10.65
CA LEU A 112 6.93 -18.77 9.90
C LEU A 112 8.27 -18.79 10.65
N GLU A 113 8.27 -18.57 11.96
CA GLU A 113 9.49 -18.54 12.77
C GLU A 113 10.15 -19.92 12.80
N ASP A 114 9.36 -20.98 12.97
CA ASP A 114 9.85 -22.35 12.96
C ASP A 114 10.45 -22.72 11.61
N ILE A 115 9.75 -22.36 10.53
CA ILE A 115 10.22 -22.56 9.15
C ILE A 115 11.50 -21.78 8.87
N ALA A 116 11.60 -20.54 9.35
CA ALA A 116 12.79 -19.71 9.17
C ALA A 116 14.03 -20.28 9.88
N ASN A 117 13.82 -21.10 10.92
CA ASN A 117 14.87 -21.76 11.69
C ASN A 117 15.24 -23.15 11.16
N ILE A 118 14.59 -23.63 10.08
CA ILE A 118 14.96 -24.91 9.45
C ILE A 118 16.43 -24.84 9.01
N THR A 119 17.20 -25.82 9.50
CA THR A 119 18.60 -25.97 9.14
C THR A 119 18.80 -27.27 8.36
N VAL A 120 18.87 -27.15 7.04
CA VAL A 120 19.21 -28.25 6.11
C VAL A 120 20.33 -27.77 5.21
N ASP A 121 21.42 -28.52 5.13
CA ASP A 121 22.53 -28.19 4.26
C ASP A 121 22.08 -28.10 2.79
N GLY A 122 22.36 -27.00 2.15
CA GLY A 122 21.93 -26.73 0.76
C GLY A 122 20.56 -26.07 0.63
N VAL A 123 19.84 -25.83 1.73
CA VAL A 123 18.57 -25.15 1.75
C VAL A 123 18.70 -23.76 2.37
N LYS A 124 18.14 -22.75 1.72
CA LYS A 124 18.20 -21.37 2.21
C LYS A 124 16.89 -20.64 1.94
N ILE A 125 16.34 -20.02 2.96
CA ILE A 125 15.29 -19.02 2.78
C ILE A 125 15.94 -17.72 2.28
N THR A 126 15.50 -17.24 1.12
CA THR A 126 16.11 -16.11 0.42
C THR A 126 15.24 -14.87 0.44
N ASP A 127 13.92 -15.03 0.63
CA ASP A 127 12.98 -13.94 0.74
C ASP A 127 11.75 -14.33 1.55
N ILE A 128 11.17 -13.36 2.26
CA ILE A 128 9.91 -13.48 2.98
C ILE A 128 9.09 -12.24 2.66
N LYS A 129 7.87 -12.44 2.20
CA LYS A 129 6.88 -11.37 1.99
C LYS A 129 5.64 -11.67 2.83
N TYR A 130 5.22 -10.69 3.58
CA TYR A 130 4.02 -10.77 4.40
C TYR A 130 2.78 -10.46 3.56
N LEU A 131 1.72 -11.24 3.76
CA LEU A 131 0.46 -11.14 3.03
C LEU A 131 -0.65 -10.67 3.98
N TYR A 132 -1.47 -9.75 3.51
CA TYR A 132 -2.59 -9.19 4.27
C TYR A 132 -3.90 -9.65 3.67
N ASP A 133 -4.90 -9.88 4.53
CA ASP A 133 -6.23 -10.39 4.15
C ASP A 133 -7.14 -9.25 3.66
N THR A 134 -6.65 -8.49 2.68
CA THR A 134 -7.41 -7.42 2.04
C THR A 134 -6.78 -7.10 0.68
N SER A 135 -7.58 -6.65 -0.28
CA SER A 135 -7.06 -6.10 -1.52
C SER A 135 -6.73 -4.61 -1.36
N ASP A 136 -5.75 -4.10 -2.12
CA ASP A 136 -5.46 -2.66 -2.14
C ASP A 136 -6.67 -1.85 -2.60
N GLU A 137 -7.47 -2.36 -3.56
CA GLU A 137 -8.67 -1.70 -4.08
C GLU A 137 -9.78 -1.57 -3.02
N ASP A 138 -10.06 -2.65 -2.28
CA ASP A 138 -11.06 -2.63 -1.21
C ASP A 138 -10.64 -1.68 -0.09
N LEU A 139 -9.37 -1.74 0.28
CA LEU A 139 -8.81 -0.91 1.34
C LEU A 139 -8.75 0.56 0.96
N GLU A 140 -8.37 0.89 -0.27
CA GLU A 140 -8.38 2.26 -0.77
C GLU A 140 -9.81 2.83 -0.78
N THR A 141 -10.77 2.02 -1.22
CA THR A 141 -12.19 2.40 -1.19
C THR A 141 -12.65 2.67 0.24
N GLU A 142 -12.36 1.78 1.18
CA GLU A 142 -12.69 1.96 2.60
C GLU A 142 -12.09 3.25 3.15
N LEU A 143 -10.77 3.46 2.98
CA LEU A 143 -10.07 4.62 3.53
C LEU A 143 -10.50 5.93 2.86
N SER A 144 -10.81 5.92 1.57
CA SER A 144 -11.32 7.11 0.89
C SER A 144 -12.66 7.56 1.46
N LEU A 145 -13.58 6.62 1.71
CA LEU A 145 -14.87 6.91 2.33
C LEU A 145 -14.72 7.42 3.78
N LEU A 146 -13.83 6.83 4.55
CA LEU A 146 -13.52 7.29 5.91
C LEU A 146 -12.93 8.70 5.92
N ALA A 147 -12.03 9.02 4.99
CA ALA A 147 -11.44 10.35 4.85
C ALA A 147 -12.49 11.40 4.44
N ILE A 148 -13.42 11.05 3.53
CA ILE A 148 -14.54 11.93 3.15
C ILE A 148 -15.43 12.20 4.38
N ASN A 149 -15.76 11.18 5.15
CA ASN A 149 -16.59 11.33 6.34
C ASN A 149 -15.90 12.16 7.43
N ASP A 150 -14.58 12.00 7.61
CA ASP A 150 -13.80 12.83 8.52
C ASP A 150 -13.81 14.30 8.10
N ALA A 151 -13.63 14.59 6.79
CA ALA A 151 -13.70 15.94 6.26
C ALA A 151 -15.08 16.58 6.47
N LYS A 152 -16.18 15.83 6.17
CA LYS A 152 -17.55 16.29 6.40
C LYS A 152 -17.84 16.60 7.87
N ARG A 153 -17.41 15.73 8.78
CA ARG A 153 -17.56 15.92 10.23
C ARG A 153 -16.84 17.19 10.68
N LYS A 154 -15.58 17.38 10.27
CA LYS A 154 -14.80 18.57 10.59
C LYS A 154 -15.42 19.85 10.01
N ALA A 155 -15.88 19.79 8.75
CA ALA A 155 -16.54 20.91 8.11
C ALA A 155 -17.79 21.33 8.90
N LYS A 156 -18.61 20.35 9.29
CA LYS A 156 -19.82 20.62 10.09
C LYS A 156 -19.47 21.29 11.43
N THR A 157 -18.50 20.76 12.17
CA THR A 157 -18.08 21.35 13.45
C THR A 157 -17.64 22.82 13.29
N ILE A 158 -16.86 23.12 12.25
CA ILE A 158 -16.44 24.49 11.98
C ILE A 158 -17.61 25.36 11.54
N GLY A 159 -18.50 24.85 10.68
CA GLY A 159 -19.69 25.57 10.27
C GLY A 159 -20.56 25.97 11.45
N ASP A 160 -20.81 25.04 12.37
CA ASP A 160 -21.59 25.28 13.59
C ASP A 160 -20.97 26.39 14.46
N GLU A 161 -19.63 26.40 14.61
CA GLU A 161 -18.90 27.42 15.40
C GLU A 161 -18.95 28.83 14.77
N ILE A 162 -19.00 28.92 13.44
CA ILE A 162 -19.07 30.20 12.73
C ILE A 162 -20.50 30.60 12.35
N ASN A 163 -21.52 29.86 12.81
CA ASN A 163 -22.94 30.05 12.50
C ASN A 163 -23.22 30.03 10.98
N MET A 164 -22.58 29.11 10.24
CA MET A 164 -22.80 28.92 8.80
C MET A 164 -23.12 27.47 8.49
N THR A 165 -23.96 27.24 7.51
CA THR A 165 -24.33 25.91 7.05
C THR A 165 -23.31 25.43 6.01
N ILE A 166 -22.90 24.16 6.11
CA ILE A 166 -22.06 23.50 5.09
C ILE A 166 -22.95 23.08 3.92
N GLY A 167 -22.70 23.70 2.78
CA GLY A 167 -23.42 23.42 1.54
C GLY A 167 -22.76 22.31 0.71
N LYS A 168 -22.96 22.37 -0.61
CA LYS A 168 -22.45 21.34 -1.54
C LYS A 168 -20.91 21.31 -1.58
N ILE A 169 -20.40 20.14 -1.92
CA ILE A 169 -18.98 19.96 -2.24
C ILE A 169 -18.69 20.64 -3.58
N LEU A 170 -17.68 21.47 -3.62
CA LEU A 170 -17.21 22.18 -4.81
C LEU A 170 -16.03 21.48 -5.47
N ASN A 171 -15.14 20.88 -4.65
CA ASN A 171 -13.96 20.19 -5.14
C ASN A 171 -13.51 19.11 -4.17
N ILE A 172 -12.94 18.03 -4.72
CA ILE A 172 -12.24 16.97 -3.97
C ILE A 172 -10.88 16.77 -4.63
N GLU A 173 -9.83 16.74 -3.83
CA GLU A 173 -8.45 16.55 -4.27
C GLU A 173 -7.76 15.54 -3.36
N VAL A 174 -7.25 14.46 -3.93
CA VAL A 174 -6.40 13.50 -3.20
C VAL A 174 -5.06 14.19 -2.93
N LYS A 175 -4.66 14.26 -1.67
CA LYS A 175 -3.41 14.88 -1.24
C LYS A 175 -2.31 13.85 -1.02
N GLU A 176 -2.67 12.72 -0.47
CA GLU A 176 -1.75 11.66 -0.16
C GLU A 176 -2.51 10.33 -0.13
N SER A 177 -1.95 9.33 -0.77
CA SER A 177 -2.44 7.96 -0.75
C SER A 177 -1.24 7.04 -0.61
N SER A 178 -1.30 6.10 0.32
CA SER A 178 -0.28 5.06 0.46
C SER A 178 -0.52 3.85 -0.45
N PHE A 179 -1.41 4.01 -1.42
CA PHE A 179 -1.69 3.02 -2.46
C PHE A 179 -0.92 3.34 -3.74
N GLY A 180 -0.60 2.33 -4.53
CA GLY A 180 -0.03 2.51 -5.87
C GLY A 180 1.42 2.07 -6.06
N THR A 181 2.16 1.75 -5.00
CA THR A 181 3.53 1.20 -5.10
C THR A 181 3.74 -0.08 -4.31
N ASP A 182 2.95 -0.30 -3.26
CA ASP A 182 3.06 -1.49 -2.41
C ASP A 182 1.80 -2.30 -2.54
N SER A 183 1.95 -3.47 -3.15
CA SER A 183 0.93 -4.50 -3.18
C SER A 183 0.55 -4.92 -1.74
N VAL A 184 -0.46 -5.77 -1.63
CA VAL A 184 -0.79 -6.55 -0.42
C VAL A 184 0.39 -7.39 0.11
N GLU A 185 1.57 -7.30 -0.52
CA GLU A 185 2.81 -7.93 -0.09
C GLU A 185 3.75 -6.89 0.51
N SER A 186 4.34 -7.15 1.67
CA SER A 186 5.30 -6.28 2.35
C SER A 186 6.45 -7.09 2.95
N LYS A 187 7.55 -6.41 3.23
CA LYS A 187 8.66 -6.94 4.05
C LYS A 187 8.40 -6.82 5.55
N LYS A 188 7.30 -6.23 5.95
CA LYS A 188 6.92 -6.01 7.35
C LYS A 188 5.67 -6.77 7.69
N ASN A 189 5.62 -7.34 8.88
CA ASN A 189 4.42 -7.99 9.42
C ASN A 189 3.28 -7.01 9.71
N GLU A 190 3.62 -5.78 10.06
CA GLU A 190 2.65 -4.72 10.34
C GLU A 190 2.93 -3.52 9.44
N ILE A 191 1.88 -3.01 8.82
CA ILE A 191 1.94 -1.80 7.99
C ILE A 191 0.77 -0.88 8.32
N THR A 192 0.96 0.41 8.08
CA THR A 192 -0.11 1.40 8.16
C THR A 192 -0.40 1.91 6.77
N LYS A 193 -1.64 1.75 6.33
CA LYS A 193 -2.14 2.41 5.12
C LYS A 193 -2.88 3.69 5.50
N SER A 194 -2.73 4.73 4.69
CA SER A 194 -3.33 6.04 4.94
C SER A 194 -3.90 6.65 3.67
N TYR A 195 -4.94 7.47 3.84
CA TYR A 195 -5.57 8.22 2.77
C TYR A 195 -5.88 9.64 3.25
N ARG A 196 -5.49 10.63 2.47
CA ARG A 196 -5.66 12.04 2.81
C ARG A 196 -6.24 12.81 1.63
N ILE A 197 -7.32 13.54 1.88
CA ILE A 197 -8.01 14.33 0.87
C ILE A 197 -8.22 15.76 1.35
N ALA A 198 -8.32 16.68 0.40
CA ALA A 198 -8.83 18.01 0.65
C ALA A 198 -10.19 18.16 -0.02
N ILE A 199 -11.19 18.56 0.74
CA ILE A 199 -12.55 18.83 0.24
C ILE A 199 -12.87 20.30 0.45
N THR A 200 -13.35 20.95 -0.61
CA THR A 200 -13.84 22.32 -0.56
C THR A 200 -15.37 22.29 -0.53
N PHE A 201 -15.94 22.88 0.50
CA PHE A 201 -17.38 23.02 0.68
C PHE A 201 -17.81 24.45 0.49
N LYS A 202 -19.00 24.66 -0.12
CA LYS A 202 -19.66 25.97 -0.11
C LYS A 202 -20.16 26.25 1.31
N LEU A 203 -20.01 27.51 1.76
CA LEU A 203 -20.65 28.01 2.97
C LEU A 203 -21.95 28.74 2.59
N VAL A 204 -23.00 28.49 3.37
CA VAL A 204 -24.34 29.04 3.19
C VAL A 204 -24.76 29.66 4.52
N ASP A 205 -25.38 30.83 4.44
CA ASP A 205 -25.96 31.53 5.61
C ASP A 205 -27.15 30.77 6.16
#